data_65cac9e4492a166484c6645ceb875dc3
#
_entry.id   65cac9e4492a166484c6645ceb875dc3
#
_cell.length_a   1.000
_cell.length_b   1.000
_cell.length_c   1.000
_cell.angle_alpha   90.00
_cell.angle_beta   90.00
_cell.angle_gamma   90.00
#
_symmetry.space_group_name_H-M   'P 1'
#
loop_
_entity.id
_entity.type
_entity.pdbx_description
1 polymer ?
#
loop_
_entity_poly.entity_id
_entity_poly.type
_entity_poly.pdbx_seq_one_letter_code
_entity_poly.pdbx_strand_id
1 'polypeptide(L)'
;YTMGTKRIDVVREQAKYEIAIDRFCKEKGGYIGIVDHFGALHGLNQLPGLAIQDLQSKGYGFGAEGDWKIAALGAVMQYMADQKGTGLMEDYTYDLVDGTCLGAHMLEVSPQFAATKPEIQVHPLGIGGKSDPARLVFEGIAAPEAVAVSMIDMGDRMRLIVQKIELVKYPHKMPNLPVGGLMWKYKPNFKEGVAAWIYAGGAHHTVVSSVVTAQQMVDLGNMWGIEVVLIDENTKIEQFKKDLMWADVVWKNKR
;
A
#
# COMPACT_ATOMS: atom_id res chain seq x y z
N TYR A 1 6.52 19.96 0.95
CA TYR A 1 5.49 19.98 -0.09
C TYR A 1 5.40 21.35 -0.75
N THR A 2 4.83 21.42 -1.95
CA THR A 2 4.47 22.68 -2.60
C THR A 2 2.96 22.90 -2.50
N MET A 3 2.54 24.17 -2.51
CA MET A 3 1.12 24.54 -2.41
C MET A 3 0.53 24.71 -3.81
N GLY A 4 -0.31 23.78 -4.26
CA GLY A 4 -1.02 23.80 -5.54
C GLY A 4 -2.48 24.26 -5.44
N THR A 5 -2.92 24.68 -4.25
CA THR A 5 -4.28 25.14 -4.01
C THR A 5 -4.32 26.49 -3.29
N LYS A 6 -5.38 27.26 -3.51
CA LYS A 6 -5.69 28.47 -2.74
C LYS A 6 -6.63 28.19 -1.55
N ARG A 7 -7.15 26.97 -1.44
CA ARG A 7 -8.09 26.55 -0.38
C ARG A 7 -7.33 26.19 0.91
N ILE A 8 -6.76 27.20 1.55
CA ILE A 8 -5.95 27.04 2.78
C ILE A 8 -6.80 26.53 3.96
N ASP A 9 -8.08 26.85 3.99
CA ASP A 9 -9.05 26.34 4.96
C ASP A 9 -9.10 24.81 4.94
N VAL A 10 -9.16 24.19 3.76
CA VAL A 10 -9.17 22.73 3.56
C VAL A 10 -7.86 22.10 4.04
N VAL A 11 -6.72 22.72 3.71
CA VAL A 11 -5.39 22.24 4.14
C VAL A 11 -5.24 22.31 5.67
N ARG A 12 -5.71 23.38 6.29
CA ARG A 12 -5.70 23.54 7.76
C ARG A 12 -6.56 22.49 8.46
N GLU A 13 -7.66 22.09 7.87
CA GLU A 13 -8.50 21.01 8.40
C GLU A 13 -7.76 19.68 8.41
N GLN A 14 -7.01 19.35 7.35
CA GLN A 14 -6.16 18.17 7.31
C GLN A 14 -5.07 18.19 8.37
N ALA A 15 -4.44 19.35 8.60
CA ALA A 15 -3.44 19.50 9.66
C ALA A 15 -4.03 19.25 11.07
N LYS A 16 -5.29 19.62 11.31
CA LYS A 16 -5.98 19.28 12.56
C LYS A 16 -6.20 17.78 12.70
N TYR A 17 -6.60 17.10 11.60
CA TYR A 17 -6.78 15.64 11.62
C TYR A 17 -5.46 14.93 11.90
N GLU A 18 -4.38 15.33 11.26
CA GLU A 18 -3.04 14.78 11.48
C GLU A 18 -2.63 14.90 12.95
N ILE A 19 -2.70 16.11 13.52
CA ILE A 19 -2.34 16.36 14.92
C ILE A 19 -3.22 15.55 15.86
N ALA A 20 -4.52 15.45 15.59
CA ALA A 20 -5.46 14.72 16.43
C ALA A 20 -5.20 13.21 16.40
N ILE A 21 -4.95 12.64 15.22
CA ILE A 21 -4.64 11.21 15.04
C ILE A 21 -3.30 10.87 15.69
N ASP A 22 -2.24 11.63 15.41
CA ASP A 22 -0.92 11.42 15.99
C ASP A 22 -0.96 11.48 17.54
N ARG A 23 -1.63 12.49 18.06
CA ARG A 23 -1.82 12.64 19.51
C ARG A 23 -2.60 11.48 20.10
N PHE A 24 -3.71 11.07 19.49
CA PHE A 24 -4.51 9.93 19.91
C PHE A 24 -3.66 8.65 19.95
N CYS A 25 -2.91 8.37 18.89
CA CYS A 25 -2.05 7.19 18.80
C CYS A 25 -1.01 7.17 19.95
N LYS A 26 -0.36 8.31 20.22
CA LYS A 26 0.65 8.42 21.27
C LYS A 26 0.07 8.29 22.67
N GLU A 27 -1.04 8.98 22.96
CA GLU A 27 -1.63 9.03 24.30
C GLU A 27 -2.40 7.75 24.67
N LYS A 28 -2.95 7.01 23.69
CA LYS A 28 -3.81 5.84 23.93
C LYS A 28 -3.10 4.50 23.91
N GLY A 29 -1.82 4.43 23.60
CA GLY A 29 -1.09 3.17 23.68
C GLY A 29 0.14 3.08 22.80
N GLY A 30 0.57 4.19 22.20
CA GLY A 30 1.72 4.18 21.30
C GLY A 30 1.43 3.39 20.01
N TYR A 31 0.23 3.52 19.48
CA TYR A 31 -0.15 2.84 18.24
C TYR A 31 0.70 3.34 17.07
N ILE A 32 1.18 2.41 16.27
CA ILE A 32 2.02 2.66 15.08
C ILE A 32 1.32 2.28 13.77
N GLY A 33 0.10 1.76 13.84
CA GLY A 33 -0.76 1.44 12.71
C GLY A 33 -2.11 2.14 12.83
N ILE A 34 -2.60 2.65 11.72
CA ILE A 34 -3.85 3.40 11.61
C ILE A 34 -4.74 2.71 10.59
N VAL A 35 -6.01 2.59 10.92
CA VAL A 35 -7.04 2.05 10.02
C VAL A 35 -8.19 3.04 9.98
N ASP A 36 -8.72 3.30 8.81
CA ASP A 36 -9.97 4.01 8.68
C ASP A 36 -10.95 3.30 7.72
N HIS A 37 -12.17 3.80 7.67
CA HIS A 37 -13.16 3.41 6.68
C HIS A 37 -14.03 4.63 6.37
N PHE A 38 -14.08 5.03 5.11
CA PHE A 38 -14.75 6.25 4.65
C PHE A 38 -16.22 6.36 5.08
N GLY A 39 -16.92 5.23 5.22
CA GLY A 39 -18.31 5.16 5.70
C GLY A 39 -18.48 5.30 7.22
N ALA A 40 -17.40 5.20 8.01
CA ALA A 40 -17.42 5.24 9.47
C ALA A 40 -16.83 6.52 10.07
N LEU A 41 -16.28 7.43 9.27
CA LEU A 41 -15.65 8.68 9.71
C LEU A 41 -16.70 9.77 10.01
N HIS A 42 -17.49 9.57 11.07
CA HIS A 42 -18.48 10.57 11.49
C HIS A 42 -17.80 11.80 12.09
N GLY A 43 -18.40 12.98 11.90
CA GLY A 43 -17.93 14.24 12.47
C GLY A 43 -16.76 14.90 11.73
N LEU A 44 -16.14 14.24 10.75
CA LEU A 44 -15.12 14.86 9.87
C LEU A 44 -15.79 15.50 8.66
N ASN A 45 -15.34 16.71 8.30
CA ASN A 45 -15.84 17.41 7.12
C ASN A 45 -15.30 16.86 5.79
N GLN A 46 -14.09 16.31 5.80
CA GLN A 46 -13.43 15.70 4.66
C GLN A 46 -12.73 14.39 5.08
N LEU A 47 -12.41 13.53 4.12
CA LEU A 47 -11.59 12.34 4.38
C LEU A 47 -10.13 12.76 4.67
N PRO A 48 -9.41 12.05 5.58
CA PRO A 48 -8.12 12.49 6.12
C PRO A 48 -6.92 12.20 5.18
N GLY A 49 -7.02 12.51 3.88
CA GLY A 49 -6.03 12.17 2.87
C GLY A 49 -4.63 12.71 3.14
N LEU A 50 -4.46 14.04 3.11
CA LEU A 50 -3.16 14.68 3.39
C LEU A 50 -2.64 14.30 4.79
N ALA A 51 -3.51 14.20 5.78
CA ALA A 51 -3.16 13.84 7.15
C ALA A 51 -2.53 12.43 7.19
N ILE A 52 -3.16 11.45 6.55
CA ILE A 52 -2.66 10.07 6.50
C ILE A 52 -1.38 9.96 5.68
N GLN A 53 -1.28 10.69 4.56
CA GLN A 53 -0.05 10.72 3.77
C GLN A 53 1.15 11.22 4.58
N ASP A 54 0.96 12.28 5.39
CA ASP A 54 2.02 12.82 6.23
C ASP A 54 2.35 11.88 7.41
N LEU A 55 1.35 11.25 8.02
CA LEU A 55 1.56 10.26 9.08
C LEU A 55 2.33 9.03 8.58
N GLN A 56 2.05 8.52 7.36
CA GLN A 56 2.87 7.47 6.76
C GLN A 56 4.32 7.92 6.57
N SER A 57 4.57 9.17 6.20
CA SER A 57 5.94 9.70 6.09
C SER A 57 6.69 9.76 7.44
N LYS A 58 5.96 9.66 8.53
CA LYS A 58 6.47 9.60 9.92
C LYS A 58 6.59 8.16 10.46
N GLY A 59 6.36 7.16 9.61
CA GLY A 59 6.52 5.74 9.95
C GLY A 59 5.27 5.02 10.41
N TYR A 60 4.10 5.67 10.39
CA TYR A 60 2.84 4.97 10.64
C TYR A 60 2.50 4.01 9.49
N GLY A 61 2.11 2.78 9.83
CA GLY A 61 1.43 1.91 8.88
C GLY A 61 -0.01 2.36 8.68
N PHE A 62 -0.51 2.25 7.46
CA PHE A 62 -1.89 2.60 7.16
C PHE A 62 -2.58 1.47 6.40
N GLY A 63 -3.84 1.19 6.78
CA GLY A 63 -4.74 0.29 6.08
C GLY A 63 -6.05 1.00 5.79
N ALA A 64 -6.38 1.13 4.51
CA ALA A 64 -7.64 1.69 4.08
C ALA A 64 -8.80 0.71 4.32
N GLU A 65 -10.02 1.23 4.40
CA GLU A 65 -11.26 0.45 4.37
C GLU A 65 -11.37 -0.64 5.45
N GLY A 66 -10.71 -0.44 6.59
CA GLY A 66 -10.74 -1.39 7.70
C GLY A 66 -9.66 -2.48 7.61
N ASP A 67 -8.73 -2.42 6.66
CA ASP A 67 -7.69 -3.44 6.49
C ASP A 67 -6.56 -3.31 7.53
N TRP A 68 -6.85 -3.78 8.73
CA TRP A 68 -5.91 -3.77 9.85
C TRP A 68 -4.64 -4.61 9.58
N LYS A 69 -4.72 -5.64 8.74
CA LYS A 69 -3.57 -6.48 8.39
C LYS A 69 -2.55 -5.69 7.59
N ILE A 70 -3.01 -4.91 6.63
CA ILE A 70 -2.15 -4.00 5.86
C ILE A 70 -1.60 -2.88 6.73
N ALA A 71 -2.38 -2.33 7.66
CA ALA A 71 -1.87 -1.33 8.61
C ALA A 71 -0.73 -1.90 9.47
N ALA A 72 -0.91 -3.10 10.03
CA ALA A 72 0.09 -3.77 10.85
C ALA A 72 1.34 -4.13 10.03
N LEU A 73 1.16 -4.72 8.85
CA LEU A 73 2.26 -5.05 7.94
C LEU A 73 3.03 -3.80 7.51
N GLY A 74 2.30 -2.73 7.18
CA GLY A 74 2.88 -1.44 6.82
C GLY A 74 3.75 -0.84 7.91
N ALA A 75 3.31 -0.88 9.17
CA ALA A 75 4.09 -0.41 10.31
C ALA A 75 5.40 -1.20 10.48
N VAL A 76 5.35 -2.53 10.35
CA VAL A 76 6.54 -3.38 10.43
C VAL A 76 7.50 -3.09 9.27
N MET A 77 6.99 -3.02 8.04
CA MET A 77 7.82 -2.74 6.86
C MET A 77 8.39 -1.31 6.88
N GLN A 78 7.67 -0.32 7.41
CA GLN A 78 8.19 1.04 7.66
C GLN A 78 9.38 1.01 8.63
N TYR A 79 9.27 0.24 9.71
CA TYR A 79 10.37 0.05 10.64
C TYR A 79 11.59 -0.61 9.99
N MET A 80 11.38 -1.68 9.22
CA MET A 80 12.45 -2.38 8.48
C MET A 80 13.12 -1.49 7.43
N ALA A 81 12.37 -0.58 6.82
CA ALA A 81 12.83 0.36 5.80
C ALA A 81 13.47 1.64 6.35
N ASP A 82 13.60 1.78 7.67
CA ASP A 82 14.00 3.04 8.30
C ASP A 82 13.14 4.23 7.82
N GLN A 83 11.84 4.00 7.71
CA GLN A 83 10.83 4.97 7.26
C GLN A 83 11.09 5.54 5.86
N LYS A 84 11.59 4.71 4.92
CA LYS A 84 11.93 5.12 3.55
C LYS A 84 11.20 4.26 2.53
N GLY A 85 10.69 4.88 1.46
CA GLY A 85 10.19 4.23 0.26
C GLY A 85 9.22 3.07 0.53
N THR A 86 8.33 3.21 1.53
CA THR A 86 7.42 2.15 1.99
C THR A 86 6.07 2.75 2.35
N GLY A 87 4.97 2.05 2.03
CA GLY A 87 3.62 2.48 2.39
C GLY A 87 2.52 1.68 1.72
N LEU A 88 1.28 2.01 2.07
CA LEU A 88 0.08 1.47 1.44
C LEU A 88 0.09 1.74 -0.07
N MET A 89 -0.37 0.76 -0.82
CA MET A 89 -0.66 0.85 -2.24
C MET A 89 -1.85 -0.06 -2.59
N GLU A 90 -2.56 0.32 -3.64
CA GLU A 90 -3.57 -0.51 -4.27
C GLU A 90 -3.15 -0.77 -5.71
N ASP A 91 -3.33 -1.97 -6.22
CA ASP A 91 -3.21 -2.30 -7.65
C ASP A 91 -4.44 -1.77 -8.40
N TYR A 92 -4.47 -0.45 -8.58
CA TYR A 92 -5.63 0.32 -9.00
C TYR A 92 -6.13 -0.03 -10.41
N THR A 93 -5.21 -0.21 -11.35
CA THR A 93 -5.56 -0.62 -12.72
C THR A 93 -4.40 -1.27 -13.46
N TYR A 94 -4.72 -2.14 -14.39
CA TYR A 94 -3.78 -2.87 -15.22
C TYR A 94 -3.79 -2.36 -16.65
N ASP A 95 -2.60 -2.08 -17.19
CA ASP A 95 -2.40 -1.88 -18.63
C ASP A 95 -2.04 -3.23 -19.28
N LEU A 96 -3.00 -3.79 -20.02
CA LEU A 96 -2.84 -5.10 -20.66
C LEU A 96 -1.96 -5.04 -21.93
N VAL A 97 -1.70 -3.85 -22.45
CA VAL A 97 -0.86 -3.64 -23.64
C VAL A 97 0.60 -3.59 -23.24
N ASP A 98 0.92 -2.72 -22.27
CA ASP A 98 2.30 -2.52 -21.81
C ASP A 98 2.71 -3.50 -20.70
N GLY A 99 1.75 -4.26 -20.17
CA GLY A 99 2.00 -5.22 -19.08
C GLY A 99 2.45 -4.53 -17.79
N THR A 100 1.85 -3.40 -17.48
CA THR A 100 2.14 -2.64 -16.26
C THR A 100 0.92 -2.54 -15.34
N CYS A 101 1.15 -2.24 -14.09
CA CYS A 101 0.13 -1.90 -13.11
C CYS A 101 0.33 -0.47 -12.65
N LEU A 102 -0.74 0.31 -12.63
CA LEU A 102 -0.79 1.56 -11.89
C LEU A 102 -1.17 1.27 -10.45
N GLY A 103 -0.26 1.53 -9.53
CA GLY A 103 -0.53 1.56 -8.12
C GLY A 103 -0.92 2.94 -7.66
N ALA A 104 -2.08 3.04 -7.05
CA ALA A 104 -2.62 4.29 -6.53
C ALA A 104 -3.54 4.00 -5.35
N HIS A 105 -3.92 5.02 -4.62
CA HIS A 105 -5.09 5.06 -3.74
C HIS A 105 -5.64 6.48 -3.76
N MET A 106 -6.92 6.65 -3.50
CA MET A 106 -7.59 7.93 -3.77
C MET A 106 -7.01 9.10 -2.98
N LEU A 107 -6.46 8.86 -1.80
CA LEU A 107 -5.95 9.90 -0.91
C LEU A 107 -4.60 9.57 -0.25
N GLU A 108 -4.30 8.30 0.06
CA GLU A 108 -3.42 7.94 1.17
C GLU A 108 -2.05 7.38 0.76
N VAL A 109 -1.68 7.45 -0.52
CA VAL A 109 -0.35 6.98 -0.96
C VAL A 109 0.76 7.80 -0.31
N SER A 110 1.72 7.12 0.30
CA SER A 110 2.83 7.74 1.04
C SER A 110 3.70 8.63 0.15
N PRO A 111 3.99 9.87 0.55
CA PRO A 111 4.88 10.76 -0.20
C PRO A 111 6.35 10.30 -0.23
N GLN A 112 6.71 9.26 0.51
CA GLN A 112 8.04 8.63 0.44
C GLN A 112 8.33 8.04 -0.96
N PHE A 113 7.30 7.80 -1.75
CA PHE A 113 7.41 7.32 -3.13
C PHE A 113 7.57 8.42 -4.17
N ALA A 114 7.51 9.68 -3.79
CA ALA A 114 7.49 10.78 -4.75
C ALA A 114 8.84 10.94 -5.48
N ALA A 115 8.81 10.95 -6.81
CA ALA A 115 9.99 11.20 -7.64
C ALA A 115 10.43 12.68 -7.61
N THR A 116 9.49 13.57 -7.34
CA THR A 116 9.70 15.01 -7.20
C THR A 116 8.96 15.52 -5.98
N LYS A 117 9.17 16.78 -5.61
CA LYS A 117 8.48 17.38 -4.45
C LYS A 117 6.96 17.35 -4.64
N PRO A 118 6.20 16.63 -3.78
CA PRO A 118 4.75 16.53 -3.91
C PRO A 118 4.03 17.88 -3.81
N GLU A 119 2.90 17.98 -4.50
CA GLU A 119 2.05 19.16 -4.50
C GLU A 119 0.76 18.92 -3.72
N ILE A 120 0.42 19.83 -2.80
CA ILE A 120 -0.86 19.80 -2.10
C ILE A 120 -1.95 20.32 -3.05
N GLN A 121 -2.90 19.46 -3.38
CA GLN A 121 -4.03 19.82 -4.24
C GLN A 121 -5.36 19.50 -3.53
N VAL A 122 -6.44 20.13 -3.96
CA VAL A 122 -7.81 19.88 -3.50
C VAL A 122 -8.66 19.53 -4.71
N HIS A 123 -9.21 18.33 -4.69
CA HIS A 123 -10.05 17.83 -5.77
C HIS A 123 -11.30 17.15 -5.22
N PRO A 124 -12.42 17.16 -5.95
CA PRO A 124 -13.60 16.41 -5.58
C PRO A 124 -13.32 14.92 -5.38
N LEU A 125 -14.01 14.34 -4.41
CA LEU A 125 -14.01 12.90 -4.19
C LEU A 125 -15.44 12.48 -3.83
N GLY A 126 -16.09 11.73 -4.71
CA GLY A 126 -17.50 11.33 -4.58
C GLY A 126 -17.74 10.21 -3.56
N ILE A 127 -16.80 9.92 -2.66
CA ILE A 127 -16.85 8.83 -1.68
C ILE A 127 -17.11 9.41 -0.29
N GLY A 128 -17.91 8.70 0.52
CA GLY A 128 -18.16 9.04 1.93
C GLY A 128 -19.03 10.26 2.19
N GLY A 129 -19.54 10.93 1.15
CA GLY A 129 -20.42 12.10 1.29
C GLY A 129 -19.75 13.31 1.97
N LYS A 130 -18.43 13.45 1.84
CA LYS A 130 -17.61 14.48 2.45
C LYS A 130 -17.30 15.62 1.48
N SER A 131 -16.81 16.75 2.02
CA SER A 131 -16.26 17.85 1.21
C SER A 131 -14.96 17.44 0.52
N ASP A 132 -14.57 18.19 -0.52
CA ASP A 132 -13.34 17.93 -1.29
C ASP A 132 -12.11 17.90 -0.39
N PRO A 133 -11.39 16.77 -0.29
CA PRO A 133 -10.23 16.66 0.58
C PRO A 133 -8.96 17.24 -0.06
N ALA A 134 -8.05 17.75 0.78
CA ALA A 134 -6.68 17.99 0.35
C ALA A 134 -5.87 16.69 0.36
N ARG A 135 -4.99 16.56 -0.62
CA ARG A 135 -4.09 15.40 -0.81
C ARG A 135 -2.78 15.84 -1.46
N LEU A 136 -1.74 15.01 -1.31
CA LEU A 136 -0.50 15.13 -2.06
C LEU A 136 -0.64 14.41 -3.40
N VAL A 137 -0.30 15.12 -4.46
CA VAL A 137 -0.27 14.61 -5.84
C VAL A 137 1.18 14.55 -6.29
N PHE A 138 1.59 13.42 -6.83
CA PHE A 138 2.94 13.18 -7.33
C PHE A 138 3.01 11.94 -8.23
N GLU A 139 3.97 11.92 -9.13
CA GLU A 139 4.42 10.71 -9.83
C GLU A 139 5.45 10.00 -8.98
N GLY A 140 5.40 8.67 -8.98
CA GLY A 140 6.28 7.84 -8.16
C GLY A 140 7.66 7.63 -8.74
N ILE A 141 8.57 7.18 -7.88
CA ILE A 141 9.94 6.81 -8.23
C ILE A 141 9.97 5.58 -9.14
N ALA A 142 11.06 5.44 -9.88
CA ALA A 142 11.46 4.18 -10.51
C ALA A 142 12.53 3.49 -9.66
N ALA A 143 12.43 2.17 -9.52
CA ALA A 143 13.41 1.34 -8.83
C ALA A 143 13.45 -0.04 -9.49
N PRO A 144 14.65 -0.59 -9.79
CA PRO A 144 14.77 -1.87 -10.49
C PRO A 144 14.30 -3.05 -9.65
N GLU A 145 14.31 -2.89 -8.33
CA GLU A 145 13.86 -3.89 -7.37
C GLU A 145 12.93 -3.24 -6.35
N ALA A 146 11.80 -3.85 -6.13
CA ALA A 146 10.83 -3.50 -5.10
C ALA A 146 9.97 -4.74 -4.79
N VAL A 147 9.17 -4.65 -3.74
CA VAL A 147 8.23 -5.69 -3.35
C VAL A 147 6.84 -5.10 -3.13
N ALA A 148 5.83 -5.86 -3.54
CA ALA A 148 4.45 -5.70 -3.11
C ALA A 148 4.12 -6.86 -2.17
N VAL A 149 3.63 -6.57 -0.98
CA VAL A 149 3.42 -7.56 0.08
C VAL A 149 2.00 -7.43 0.62
N SER A 150 1.32 -8.56 0.80
CA SER A 150 0.00 -8.59 1.44
C SER A 150 -0.09 -9.73 2.45
N MET A 151 -0.86 -9.51 3.52
CA MET A 151 -1.12 -10.54 4.54
C MET A 151 -2.57 -10.95 4.47
N ILE A 152 -2.80 -12.25 4.23
CA ILE A 152 -4.11 -12.83 4.00
C ILE A 152 -4.47 -13.76 5.15
N ASP A 153 -5.70 -13.63 5.64
CA ASP A 153 -6.30 -14.59 6.57
C ASP A 153 -6.91 -15.76 5.79
N MET A 154 -6.32 -16.94 5.96
CA MET A 154 -6.78 -18.18 5.33
C MET A 154 -7.82 -18.94 6.21
N GLY A 155 -8.21 -18.35 7.35
CA GLY A 155 -9.11 -18.94 8.34
C GLY A 155 -8.42 -19.85 9.34
N ASP A 156 -7.52 -20.68 8.91
CA ASP A 156 -6.73 -21.60 9.77
C ASP A 156 -5.28 -21.12 9.96
N ARG A 157 -4.83 -20.16 9.19
CA ARG A 157 -3.48 -19.59 9.24
C ARG A 157 -3.41 -18.21 8.58
N MET A 158 -2.36 -17.48 8.86
CA MET A 158 -1.99 -16.28 8.08
C MET A 158 -1.06 -16.68 6.93
N ARG A 159 -1.26 -16.06 5.77
CA ARG A 159 -0.41 -16.18 4.59
C ARG A 159 0.20 -14.82 4.26
N LEU A 160 1.52 -14.77 4.15
CA LEU A 160 2.26 -13.61 3.65
C LEU A 160 2.58 -13.83 2.17
N ILE A 161 2.03 -13.01 1.30
CA ILE A 161 2.31 -13.03 -0.13
C ILE A 161 3.37 -11.97 -0.40
N VAL A 162 4.48 -12.37 -0.99
CA VAL A 162 5.62 -11.51 -1.33
C VAL A 162 5.81 -11.54 -2.84
N GLN A 163 5.50 -10.44 -3.52
CA GLN A 163 5.63 -10.31 -4.97
C GLN A 163 6.80 -9.39 -5.29
N LYS A 164 7.79 -9.88 -6.03
CA LYS A 164 8.83 -9.02 -6.61
C LYS A 164 8.27 -8.21 -7.78
N ILE A 165 8.55 -6.92 -7.76
CA ILE A 165 8.13 -5.98 -8.79
C ILE A 165 9.29 -5.07 -9.18
N GLU A 166 9.15 -4.40 -10.32
CA GLU A 166 10.05 -3.34 -10.79
C GLU A 166 9.23 -2.05 -10.90
N LEU A 167 9.59 -1.03 -10.14
CA LEU A 167 8.96 0.29 -10.27
C LEU A 167 9.48 0.98 -11.51
N VAL A 168 8.57 1.43 -12.36
CA VAL A 168 8.89 2.10 -13.63
C VAL A 168 8.33 3.53 -13.64
N LYS A 169 8.91 4.38 -14.49
CA LYS A 169 8.39 5.74 -14.68
C LYS A 169 7.01 5.70 -15.36
N TYR A 170 6.18 6.67 -15.04
CA TYR A 170 4.94 6.91 -15.77
C TYR A 170 5.25 7.17 -17.26
N PRO A 171 4.57 6.50 -18.19
CA PRO A 171 4.78 6.72 -19.62
C PRO A 171 4.21 8.06 -20.08
N HIS A 172 3.20 8.58 -19.39
CA HIS A 172 2.52 9.86 -19.67
C HIS A 172 1.86 10.42 -18.41
N LYS A 173 1.52 11.71 -18.44
CA LYS A 173 0.79 12.36 -17.35
C LYS A 173 -0.65 11.84 -17.26
N MET A 174 -1.17 11.77 -16.03
CA MET A 174 -2.55 11.33 -15.74
C MET A 174 -3.35 12.49 -15.11
N PRO A 175 -3.73 13.52 -15.88
CA PRO A 175 -4.36 14.73 -15.33
C PRO A 175 -5.74 14.49 -14.72
N ASN A 176 -6.41 13.39 -15.10
CA ASN A 176 -7.72 13.01 -14.57
C ASN A 176 -7.63 12.11 -13.32
N LEU A 177 -6.42 11.79 -12.87
CA LEU A 177 -6.18 11.02 -11.65
C LEU A 177 -5.21 11.81 -10.75
N PRO A 178 -5.68 12.86 -10.06
CA PRO A 178 -4.85 13.73 -9.23
C PRO A 178 -4.59 13.11 -7.86
N VAL A 179 -3.77 12.06 -7.84
CA VAL A 179 -3.36 11.31 -6.64
C VAL A 179 -1.84 11.05 -6.66
N GLY A 180 -1.30 10.63 -5.54
CA GLY A 180 0.03 10.02 -5.52
C GLY A 180 -0.03 8.58 -6.04
N GLY A 181 0.99 8.12 -6.74
CA GLY A 181 0.98 6.75 -7.24
C GLY A 181 2.33 6.26 -7.74
N LEU A 182 2.38 4.96 -7.99
CA LEU A 182 3.50 4.23 -8.57
C LEU A 182 3.06 3.53 -9.85
N MET A 183 4.02 3.17 -10.68
CA MET A 183 3.78 2.24 -11.77
C MET A 183 4.81 1.11 -11.69
N TRP A 184 4.37 -0.13 -11.92
CA TRP A 184 5.28 -1.27 -11.85
C TRP A 184 5.02 -2.35 -12.87
N LYS A 185 6.06 -3.17 -13.07
CA LYS A 185 6.01 -4.44 -13.78
C LYS A 185 6.12 -5.59 -12.79
N TYR A 186 5.38 -6.65 -13.03
CA TYR A 186 5.43 -7.87 -12.23
C TYR A 186 6.56 -8.81 -12.66
N LYS A 187 7.12 -9.55 -11.71
CA LYS A 187 7.97 -10.71 -11.99
C LYS A 187 7.11 -12.01 -11.91
N PRO A 188 7.39 -13.01 -12.74
CA PRO A 188 8.37 -13.04 -13.84
C PRO A 188 7.98 -12.18 -15.03
N ASN A 189 6.68 -11.97 -15.23
CA ASN A 189 6.05 -11.11 -16.22
C ASN A 189 4.64 -10.76 -15.75
N PHE A 190 3.98 -9.86 -16.45
CA PHE A 190 2.65 -9.36 -16.07
C PHE A 190 1.62 -10.49 -15.90
N LYS A 191 1.47 -11.36 -16.90
CA LYS A 191 0.44 -12.40 -16.92
C LYS A 191 0.61 -13.41 -15.80
N GLU A 192 1.82 -13.93 -15.63
CA GLU A 192 2.11 -14.93 -14.59
C GLU A 192 2.15 -14.32 -13.20
N GLY A 193 2.73 -13.13 -13.05
CA GLY A 193 2.79 -12.43 -11.76
C GLY A 193 1.41 -12.09 -11.21
N VAL A 194 0.53 -11.50 -12.04
CA VAL A 194 -0.86 -11.19 -11.64
C VAL A 194 -1.64 -12.48 -11.37
N ALA A 195 -1.51 -13.51 -12.23
CA ALA A 195 -2.18 -14.79 -12.00
C ALA A 195 -1.73 -15.45 -10.68
N ALA A 196 -0.42 -15.47 -10.41
CA ALA A 196 0.11 -16.01 -9.16
C ALA A 196 -0.40 -15.25 -7.92
N TRP A 197 -0.45 -13.91 -8.00
CA TRP A 197 -1.03 -13.07 -6.94
C TRP A 197 -2.47 -13.45 -6.64
N ILE A 198 -3.31 -13.57 -7.66
CA ILE A 198 -4.73 -13.94 -7.54
C ILE A 198 -4.86 -15.37 -6.98
N TYR A 199 -4.10 -16.35 -7.49
CA TYR A 199 -4.13 -17.73 -6.97
C TYR A 199 -3.67 -17.84 -5.53
N ALA A 200 -2.72 -17.01 -5.10
CA ALA A 200 -2.29 -16.95 -3.71
C ALA A 200 -3.34 -16.34 -2.76
N GLY A 201 -4.40 -15.73 -3.29
CA GLY A 201 -5.43 -15.02 -2.55
C GLY A 201 -5.11 -13.56 -2.31
N GLY A 202 -4.21 -12.98 -3.10
CA GLY A 202 -3.80 -11.58 -2.99
C GLY A 202 -4.97 -10.61 -3.13
N ALA A 203 -5.05 -9.66 -2.21
CA ALA A 203 -6.01 -8.57 -2.22
C ALA A 203 -5.46 -7.37 -3.00
N HIS A 204 -6.32 -6.40 -3.30
CA HIS A 204 -5.91 -5.16 -3.96
C HIS A 204 -5.10 -4.22 -3.04
N HIS A 205 -5.31 -4.27 -1.73
CA HIS A 205 -4.44 -3.55 -0.79
C HIS A 205 -3.13 -4.29 -0.55
N THR A 206 -2.03 -3.57 -0.68
CA THR A 206 -0.67 -4.05 -0.49
C THR A 206 0.15 -3.06 0.31
N VAL A 207 1.27 -3.51 0.87
CA VAL A 207 2.36 -2.64 1.26
C VAL A 207 3.45 -2.77 0.21
N VAL A 208 3.78 -1.68 -0.45
CA VAL A 208 4.92 -1.62 -1.39
C VAL A 208 6.14 -1.09 -0.66
N SER A 209 7.32 -1.64 -0.98
CA SER A 209 8.59 -1.10 -0.54
C SER A 209 9.64 -1.17 -1.64
N SER A 210 10.38 -0.09 -1.82
CA SER A 210 11.59 -0.01 -2.66
C SER A 210 12.88 -0.19 -1.86
N VAL A 211 12.79 -0.51 -0.57
CA VAL A 211 13.92 -0.65 0.37
C VAL A 211 13.97 -2.04 0.98
N VAL A 212 12.84 -2.55 1.47
CA VAL A 212 12.75 -3.91 2.01
C VAL A 212 12.83 -4.91 0.86
N THR A 213 13.68 -5.93 1.01
CA THR A 213 13.85 -6.96 -0.01
C THR A 213 12.87 -8.12 0.16
N ALA A 214 12.64 -8.87 -0.92
CA ALA A 214 11.80 -10.07 -0.87
C ALA A 214 12.34 -11.10 0.13
N GLN A 215 13.68 -11.28 0.21
CA GLN A 215 14.29 -12.20 1.16
C GLN A 215 14.02 -11.79 2.61
N GLN A 216 14.13 -10.50 2.94
CA GLN A 216 13.80 -10.02 4.29
C GLN A 216 12.34 -10.31 4.66
N MET A 217 11.41 -10.21 3.71
CA MET A 217 10.00 -10.54 3.95
C MET A 217 9.78 -12.05 4.12
N VAL A 218 10.49 -12.88 3.36
CA VAL A 218 10.49 -14.35 3.53
C VAL A 218 11.02 -14.72 4.91
N ASP A 219 12.14 -14.16 5.32
CA ASP A 219 12.74 -14.40 6.63
C ASP A 219 11.80 -13.97 7.77
N LEU A 220 11.18 -12.82 7.64
CA LEU A 220 10.19 -12.30 8.61
C LEU A 220 8.99 -13.26 8.76
N GLY A 221 8.43 -13.72 7.65
CA GLY A 221 7.30 -14.67 7.69
C GLY A 221 7.69 -16.01 8.31
N ASN A 222 8.89 -16.50 8.03
CA ASN A 222 9.45 -17.70 8.65
C ASN A 222 9.65 -17.51 10.17
N MET A 223 10.16 -16.36 10.61
CA MET A 223 10.30 -16.01 12.03
C MET A 223 8.95 -15.93 12.75
N TRP A 224 7.92 -15.47 12.07
CA TRP A 224 6.56 -15.44 12.61
C TRP A 224 5.86 -16.79 12.60
N GLY A 225 6.42 -17.80 11.90
CA GLY A 225 5.82 -19.12 11.78
C GLY A 225 4.53 -19.11 10.94
N ILE A 226 4.37 -18.17 10.03
CA ILE A 226 3.24 -18.09 9.10
C ILE A 226 3.61 -18.60 7.72
N GLU A 227 2.60 -18.91 6.90
CA GLU A 227 2.82 -19.33 5.52
C GLU A 227 3.39 -18.18 4.69
N VAL A 228 4.45 -18.46 3.93
CA VAL A 228 5.04 -17.49 3.02
C VAL A 228 4.91 -17.99 1.58
N VAL A 229 4.42 -17.13 0.70
CA VAL A 229 4.30 -17.38 -0.73
C VAL A 229 5.12 -16.32 -1.46
N LEU A 230 6.22 -16.75 -2.09
CA LEU A 230 7.08 -15.88 -2.89
C LEU A 230 6.71 -15.97 -4.37
N ILE A 231 6.57 -14.82 -5.02
CA ILE A 231 6.36 -14.69 -6.45
C ILE A 231 7.53 -13.87 -7.01
N ASP A 232 8.34 -14.48 -7.85
CA ASP A 232 9.61 -13.93 -8.36
C ASP A 232 9.86 -14.33 -9.83
N GLU A 233 11.09 -14.13 -10.29
CA GLU A 233 11.55 -14.44 -11.64
C GLU A 233 11.44 -15.92 -12.02
N ASN A 234 11.42 -16.82 -11.02
CA ASN A 234 11.39 -18.26 -11.19
C ASN A 234 9.97 -18.85 -11.12
N THR A 235 8.98 -18.04 -10.80
CA THR A 235 7.60 -18.48 -10.64
C THR A 235 7.03 -19.01 -11.95
N LYS A 236 6.59 -20.28 -11.92
CA LYS A 236 5.89 -20.95 -13.02
C LYS A 236 4.50 -21.32 -12.56
N ILE A 237 3.49 -20.79 -13.21
CA ILE A 237 2.10 -20.81 -12.71
C ILE A 237 1.57 -22.22 -12.42
N GLU A 238 1.88 -23.22 -13.25
CA GLU A 238 1.39 -24.56 -13.04
C GLU A 238 2.08 -25.27 -11.85
N GLN A 239 3.34 -24.98 -11.60
CA GLN A 239 4.02 -25.46 -10.39
C GLN A 239 3.54 -24.70 -9.17
N PHE A 240 3.40 -23.38 -9.26
CA PHE A 240 2.92 -22.51 -8.20
C PHE A 240 1.53 -22.94 -7.66
N LYS A 241 0.61 -23.30 -8.56
CA LYS A 241 -0.70 -23.82 -8.17
C LYS A 241 -0.61 -25.12 -7.38
N LYS A 242 0.31 -26.03 -7.78
CA LYS A 242 0.56 -27.28 -7.05
C LYS A 242 1.16 -27.01 -5.67
N ASP A 243 2.09 -26.07 -5.59
CA ASP A 243 2.74 -25.70 -4.33
C ASP A 243 1.73 -25.11 -3.35
N LEU A 244 0.79 -24.29 -3.81
CA LEU A 244 -0.32 -23.79 -3.00
C LEU A 244 -1.21 -24.94 -2.47
N MET A 245 -1.54 -25.92 -3.32
CA MET A 245 -2.34 -27.10 -2.90
C MET A 245 -1.59 -27.91 -1.85
N TRP A 246 -0.29 -28.13 -2.01
CA TRP A 246 0.53 -28.83 -1.03
C TRP A 246 0.66 -28.04 0.28
N ALA A 247 0.83 -26.73 0.21
CA ALA A 247 0.85 -25.86 1.37
C ALA A 247 -0.45 -26.00 2.19
N ASP A 248 -1.60 -26.03 1.54
CA ASP A 248 -2.90 -26.23 2.20
C ASP A 248 -2.95 -27.58 2.96
N VAL A 249 -2.45 -28.65 2.36
CA VAL A 249 -2.39 -29.98 3.02
C VAL A 249 -1.46 -29.93 4.24
N VAL A 250 -0.26 -29.34 4.08
CA VAL A 250 0.74 -29.25 5.17
C VAL A 250 0.19 -28.42 6.33
N TRP A 251 -0.37 -27.25 6.07
CA TRP A 251 -0.85 -26.36 7.12
C TRP A 251 -2.06 -26.91 7.87
N LYS A 252 -2.99 -27.57 7.17
CA LYS A 252 -4.13 -28.24 7.81
C LYS A 252 -3.73 -29.39 8.76
N ASN A 253 -2.56 -30.00 8.52
CA ASN A 253 -2.05 -31.10 9.34
C ASN A 253 -1.02 -30.65 10.40
N LYS A 254 -0.66 -29.38 10.48
CA LYS A 254 0.26 -28.83 11.51
C LYS A 254 -0.39 -28.62 12.89
N ARG A 255 -1.61 -29.05 13.11
CA ARG A 255 -2.34 -28.92 14.38
C ARG A 255 -1.90 -29.94 15.42
#